data_38bacbb17055d2ffc32bd614803ef3e5
#
_entry.id   38bacbb17055d2ffc32bd614803ef3e5
#
_cell.length_a   1.000
_cell.length_b   1.000
_cell.length_c   1.000
_cell.angle_alpha   90.00
_cell.angle_beta   90.00
_cell.angle_gamma   90.00
#
_symmetry.space_group_name_H-M   'P 1'
#
loop_
_entity.id
_entity.type
_entity.pdbx_description
1 polymer ?
#
loop_
_entity_poly.entity_id
_entity_poly.type
_entity_poly.pdbx_seq_one_letter_code
_entity_poly.pdbx_strand_id
1 'polypeptide(L)'
;VFIAEGNSFLCILGYPHFAFAITFIALAFEFAWRGWREERTWPMVWSGVVSFLLGWMHAYDLLLIYVIIGAFALSIWVRDRVFPWRLFWGGVIIAVLSCSGAVYSVILTTVDPLWEEVLAQFANAGVYTPTPPHLVILFGLPLVLAVATWIALVVKKDWRDETLFVLGWFAAGAALNYIPTDFQVHMLNSWQVPMMILVTLGVCDLVVPFIGRRWPAARAHVARWATVALLVAVVPTNLYLWAWRFVDLARHDYPYYLYRDDVAAMEWLSAHAAPDQIVLSSETIGQYVPALSGNTAFLAHWAQTVRYYDKGQRVALTYDAATPDSRRAENIAAFGVDYLYHGPAERALGAYDPATTPWLSTVFSSTNVDLYAVLPAQMPAATTSGDVP
;
A
#
# COMPACT_ATOMS: atom_id res chain seq x y z
N VAL A 1 -4.89 2.10 15.00
CA VAL A 1 -4.08 1.34 14.03
C VAL A 1 -4.68 1.57 12.66
N PHE A 2 -3.98 2.33 11.84
CA PHE A 2 -4.46 2.70 10.52
C PHE A 2 -3.73 1.83 9.48
N ILE A 3 -4.37 0.75 9.04
CA ILE A 3 -3.83 -0.15 8.02
C ILE A 3 -4.80 -0.13 6.86
N ALA A 4 -4.34 0.36 5.70
CA ALA A 4 -5.18 0.50 4.52
C ALA A 4 -5.80 -0.83 4.09
N GLU A 5 -5.01 -1.89 4.06
CA GLU A 5 -5.42 -3.24 3.67
C GLU A 5 -6.48 -3.85 4.61
N GLY A 6 -6.57 -3.34 5.84
CA GLY A 6 -7.61 -3.71 6.80
C GLY A 6 -8.98 -3.09 6.50
N ASN A 7 -9.09 -2.21 5.50
CA ASN A 7 -10.35 -1.57 5.11
C ASN A 7 -10.46 -1.44 3.59
N SER A 8 -11.19 -2.34 2.94
CA SER A 8 -11.36 -2.35 1.48
C SER A 8 -11.96 -1.06 0.93
N PHE A 9 -12.84 -0.36 1.69
CA PHE A 9 -13.37 0.94 1.27
C PHE A 9 -12.27 2.00 1.21
N LEU A 10 -11.38 2.03 2.20
CA LEU A 10 -10.23 2.95 2.20
C LEU A 10 -9.27 2.63 1.06
N CYS A 11 -9.00 1.34 0.78
CA CYS A 11 -8.20 0.91 -0.36
C CYS A 11 -8.77 1.44 -1.67
N ILE A 12 -10.08 1.27 -1.88
CA ILE A 12 -10.75 1.74 -3.11
C ILE A 12 -10.74 3.26 -3.21
N LEU A 13 -10.96 3.96 -2.08
CA LEU A 13 -11.07 5.42 -2.06
C LEU A 13 -9.72 6.14 -2.20
N GLY A 14 -8.69 5.63 -1.53
CA GLY A 14 -7.42 6.36 -1.36
C GLY A 14 -6.24 5.77 -2.12
N TYR A 15 -6.34 4.53 -2.59
CA TYR A 15 -5.22 3.78 -3.16
C TYR A 15 -5.66 3.03 -4.44
N PRO A 16 -5.64 3.68 -5.61
CA PRO A 16 -6.15 3.08 -6.85
C PRO A 16 -5.56 1.70 -7.19
N HIS A 17 -4.27 1.48 -6.91
CA HIS A 17 -3.61 0.20 -7.15
C HIS A 17 -4.21 -0.95 -6.31
N PHE A 18 -4.61 -0.70 -5.06
CA PHE A 18 -5.34 -1.71 -4.27
C PHE A 18 -6.72 -2.01 -4.82
N ALA A 19 -7.42 -1.01 -5.36
CA ALA A 19 -8.72 -1.23 -5.99
C ALA A 19 -8.60 -2.19 -7.18
N PHE A 20 -7.59 -1.99 -8.05
CA PHE A 20 -7.28 -2.90 -9.14
C PHE A 20 -6.84 -4.28 -8.63
N ALA A 21 -5.99 -4.34 -7.59
CA ALA A 21 -5.53 -5.59 -7.02
C ALA A 21 -6.69 -6.44 -6.49
N ILE A 22 -7.60 -5.87 -5.70
CA ILE A 22 -8.80 -6.55 -5.20
C ILE A 22 -9.67 -7.05 -6.37
N THR A 23 -9.82 -6.23 -7.41
CA THR A 23 -10.58 -6.61 -8.61
C THR A 23 -9.94 -7.78 -9.34
N PHE A 24 -8.63 -7.75 -9.56
CA PHE A 24 -7.92 -8.84 -10.22
C PHE A 24 -7.90 -10.12 -9.39
N ILE A 25 -7.78 -10.03 -8.06
CA ILE A 25 -7.91 -11.18 -7.17
C ILE A 25 -9.30 -11.82 -7.31
N ALA A 26 -10.36 -11.00 -7.27
CA ALA A 26 -11.73 -11.50 -7.42
C ALA A 26 -11.97 -12.15 -8.79
N LEU A 27 -11.49 -11.53 -9.87
CA LEU A 27 -11.60 -12.08 -11.23
C LEU A 27 -10.78 -13.36 -11.40
N ALA A 28 -9.56 -13.42 -10.83
CA ALA A 28 -8.73 -14.62 -10.88
C ALA A 28 -9.43 -15.80 -10.21
N PHE A 29 -10.04 -15.58 -9.03
CA PHE A 29 -10.80 -16.62 -8.36
C PHE A 29 -12.09 -16.98 -9.08
N GLU A 30 -12.81 -16.02 -9.64
CA GLU A 30 -14.01 -16.29 -10.44
C GLU A 30 -13.67 -17.17 -11.65
N PHE A 31 -12.61 -16.87 -12.39
CA PHE A 31 -12.17 -17.69 -13.51
C PHE A 31 -11.65 -19.06 -13.08
N ALA A 32 -10.88 -19.13 -12.00
CA ALA A 32 -10.43 -20.43 -11.45
C ALA A 32 -11.62 -21.28 -11.01
N TRP A 33 -12.60 -20.67 -10.35
CA TRP A 33 -13.86 -21.31 -9.95
C TRP A 33 -14.65 -21.85 -11.14
N ARG A 34 -14.82 -21.03 -12.20
CA ARG A 34 -15.48 -21.49 -13.44
C ARG A 34 -14.72 -22.64 -14.09
N GLY A 35 -13.40 -22.57 -14.15
CA GLY A 35 -12.56 -23.63 -14.69
C GLY A 35 -12.74 -24.97 -13.95
N TRP A 36 -12.90 -24.92 -12.63
CA TRP A 36 -13.24 -26.09 -11.82
C TRP A 36 -14.65 -26.58 -12.10
N ARG A 37 -15.64 -25.70 -11.98
CA ARG A 37 -17.06 -26.06 -12.01
C ARG A 37 -17.57 -26.48 -13.41
N GLU A 38 -17.12 -25.79 -14.45
CA GLU A 38 -17.48 -26.07 -15.85
C GLU A 38 -16.61 -27.18 -16.47
N GLU A 39 -15.64 -27.65 -15.74
CA GLU A 39 -14.67 -28.65 -16.18
C GLU A 39 -13.88 -28.22 -17.43
N ARG A 40 -13.57 -26.95 -17.57
CA ARG A 40 -12.89 -26.35 -18.72
C ARG A 40 -11.53 -25.76 -18.32
N THR A 41 -10.55 -25.90 -19.22
CA THR A 41 -9.22 -25.33 -19.03
C THR A 41 -9.17 -23.83 -19.37
N TRP A 42 -10.00 -23.38 -20.31
CA TRP A 42 -9.95 -22.00 -20.79
C TRP A 42 -10.14 -20.94 -19.69
N PRO A 43 -11.10 -21.07 -18.76
CA PRO A 43 -11.18 -20.12 -17.64
C PRO A 43 -9.93 -20.12 -16.76
N MET A 44 -9.23 -21.26 -16.59
CA MET A 44 -7.95 -21.30 -15.85
C MET A 44 -6.87 -20.46 -16.55
N VAL A 45 -6.86 -20.45 -17.88
CA VAL A 45 -5.96 -19.56 -18.66
C VAL A 45 -6.29 -18.11 -18.40
N TRP A 46 -7.57 -17.73 -18.41
CA TRP A 46 -7.98 -16.36 -18.08
C TRP A 46 -7.64 -15.98 -16.64
N SER A 47 -7.80 -16.89 -15.68
CA SER A 47 -7.31 -16.68 -14.32
C SER A 47 -5.81 -16.36 -14.31
N GLY A 48 -5.02 -17.11 -15.11
CA GLY A 48 -3.59 -16.86 -15.26
C GLY A 48 -3.27 -15.50 -15.90
N VAL A 49 -4.01 -15.09 -16.93
CA VAL A 49 -3.85 -13.77 -17.58
C VAL A 49 -4.16 -12.61 -16.61
N VAL A 50 -5.24 -12.73 -15.86
CA VAL A 50 -5.60 -11.72 -14.85
C VAL A 50 -4.56 -11.69 -13.73
N SER A 51 -4.09 -12.86 -13.29
CA SER A 51 -3.03 -12.97 -12.29
C SER A 51 -1.68 -12.44 -12.81
N PHE A 52 -1.40 -12.52 -14.11
CA PHE A 52 -0.24 -11.87 -14.72
C PHE A 52 -0.29 -10.35 -14.55
N LEU A 53 -1.43 -9.73 -14.87
CA LEU A 53 -1.62 -8.29 -14.65
C LEU A 53 -1.47 -7.91 -13.18
N LEU A 54 -2.03 -8.71 -12.28
CA LEU A 54 -1.85 -8.55 -10.84
C LEU A 54 -0.38 -8.63 -10.43
N GLY A 55 0.35 -9.63 -10.93
CA GLY A 55 1.74 -9.87 -10.58
C GLY A 55 2.70 -8.75 -10.99
N TRP A 56 2.41 -8.03 -12.08
CA TRP A 56 3.18 -6.85 -12.50
C TRP A 56 2.82 -5.59 -11.74
N MET A 57 1.67 -5.55 -11.10
CA MET A 57 1.23 -4.41 -10.28
C MET A 57 1.48 -4.66 -8.78
N HIS A 58 1.21 -5.88 -8.30
CA HIS A 58 1.27 -6.31 -6.91
C HIS A 58 1.81 -7.74 -6.83
N ALA A 59 3.11 -7.93 -7.00
CA ALA A 59 3.74 -9.24 -7.07
C ALA A 59 3.44 -10.15 -5.86
N TYR A 60 3.38 -9.59 -4.67
CA TYR A 60 3.10 -10.33 -3.43
C TYR A 60 1.66 -10.87 -3.36
N ASP A 61 0.69 -10.28 -4.05
CA ASP A 61 -0.70 -10.78 -4.08
C ASP A 61 -0.83 -12.09 -4.85
N LEU A 62 0.15 -12.46 -5.69
CA LEU A 62 0.19 -13.78 -6.32
C LEU A 62 0.28 -14.91 -5.29
N LEU A 63 0.92 -14.66 -4.15
CA LEU A 63 0.98 -15.64 -3.06
C LEU A 63 -0.43 -15.96 -2.53
N LEU A 64 -1.30 -14.95 -2.41
CA LEU A 64 -2.71 -15.16 -2.06
C LEU A 64 -3.39 -16.08 -3.09
N ILE A 65 -3.23 -15.80 -4.38
CA ILE A 65 -3.84 -16.62 -5.44
C ILE A 65 -3.40 -18.08 -5.35
N TYR A 66 -2.08 -18.31 -5.26
CA TYR A 66 -1.54 -19.67 -5.27
C TYR A 66 -1.91 -20.47 -4.03
N VAL A 67 -1.79 -19.85 -2.85
CA VAL A 67 -2.07 -20.53 -1.58
C VAL A 67 -3.57 -20.83 -1.43
N ILE A 68 -4.46 -19.91 -1.83
CA ILE A 68 -5.90 -20.10 -1.72
C ILE A 68 -6.40 -21.18 -2.70
N ILE A 69 -5.91 -21.17 -3.95
CA ILE A 69 -6.23 -22.28 -4.89
C ILE A 69 -5.68 -23.60 -4.38
N GLY A 70 -4.46 -23.61 -3.82
CA GLY A 70 -3.87 -24.78 -3.19
C GLY A 70 -4.67 -25.28 -1.99
N ALA A 71 -5.15 -24.38 -1.13
CA ALA A 71 -6.02 -24.72 0.01
C ALA A 71 -7.37 -25.32 -0.43
N PHE A 72 -7.93 -24.78 -1.51
CA PHE A 72 -9.14 -25.34 -2.11
C PHE A 72 -8.87 -26.73 -2.69
N ALA A 73 -7.81 -26.93 -3.44
CA ALA A 73 -7.41 -28.23 -3.98
C ALA A 73 -7.18 -29.26 -2.86
N LEU A 74 -6.51 -28.85 -1.78
CA LEU A 74 -6.30 -29.68 -0.60
C LEU A 74 -7.64 -30.08 0.06
N SER A 75 -8.56 -29.14 0.17
CA SER A 75 -9.88 -29.38 0.77
C SER A 75 -10.70 -30.42 -0.04
N ILE A 76 -10.68 -30.30 -1.37
CA ILE A 76 -11.30 -31.26 -2.29
C ILE A 76 -10.62 -32.63 -2.16
N TRP A 77 -9.30 -32.68 -2.14
CA TRP A 77 -8.56 -33.94 -1.98
C TRP A 77 -8.87 -34.65 -0.66
N VAL A 78 -8.92 -33.89 0.44
CA VAL A 78 -9.26 -34.46 1.76
C VAL A 78 -10.68 -35.00 1.79
N ARG A 79 -11.64 -34.31 1.18
CA ARG A 79 -13.04 -34.71 1.11
C ARG A 79 -13.22 -35.98 0.25
N ASP A 80 -12.69 -35.96 -0.97
CA ASP A 80 -13.01 -36.99 -1.99
C ASP A 80 -12.03 -38.15 -1.94
N ARG A 81 -10.91 -38.03 -1.22
CA ARG A 81 -9.80 -38.98 -1.21
C ARG A 81 -9.22 -39.31 -2.59
N VAL A 82 -9.52 -38.46 -3.59
CA VAL A 82 -9.02 -38.53 -4.95
C VAL A 82 -8.31 -37.20 -5.23
N PHE A 83 -7.09 -37.29 -5.74
CA PHE A 83 -6.31 -36.08 -6.02
C PHE A 83 -6.97 -35.25 -7.15
N PRO A 84 -7.22 -33.97 -6.94
CA PRO A 84 -7.94 -33.12 -7.90
C PRO A 84 -7.01 -32.60 -9.01
N TRP A 85 -6.61 -33.50 -9.91
CA TRP A 85 -5.65 -33.20 -10.99
C TRP A 85 -6.03 -31.95 -11.81
N ARG A 86 -7.30 -31.69 -11.98
CA ARG A 86 -7.77 -30.51 -12.69
C ARG A 86 -7.40 -29.21 -11.98
N LEU A 87 -7.62 -29.12 -10.66
CA LEU A 87 -7.22 -27.96 -9.86
C LEU A 87 -5.69 -27.83 -9.83
N PHE A 88 -4.98 -28.94 -9.72
CA PHE A 88 -3.52 -28.92 -9.74
C PHE A 88 -2.98 -28.35 -11.05
N TRP A 89 -3.38 -28.90 -12.20
CA TRP A 89 -2.91 -28.41 -13.49
C TRP A 89 -3.46 -27.02 -13.81
N GLY A 90 -4.68 -26.67 -13.36
CA GLY A 90 -5.20 -25.30 -13.42
C GLY A 90 -4.33 -24.33 -12.62
N GLY A 91 -3.93 -24.69 -11.41
CA GLY A 91 -3.00 -23.93 -10.59
C GLY A 91 -1.63 -23.76 -11.22
N VAL A 92 -1.10 -24.83 -11.87
CA VAL A 92 0.16 -24.77 -12.63
C VAL A 92 0.05 -23.79 -13.80
N ILE A 93 -1.04 -23.84 -14.57
CA ILE A 93 -1.29 -22.90 -15.68
C ILE A 93 -1.30 -21.46 -15.15
N ILE A 94 -2.04 -21.20 -14.07
CA ILE A 94 -2.11 -19.88 -13.46
C ILE A 94 -0.72 -19.43 -13.02
N ALA A 95 0.02 -20.26 -12.31
CA ALA A 95 1.37 -19.94 -11.82
C ALA A 95 2.35 -19.64 -12.95
N VAL A 96 2.41 -20.50 -13.97
CA VAL A 96 3.32 -20.34 -15.12
C VAL A 96 3.03 -19.05 -15.90
N LEU A 97 1.75 -18.71 -16.09
CA LEU A 97 1.38 -17.49 -16.80
C LEU A 97 1.66 -16.22 -15.98
N SER A 98 1.56 -16.28 -14.66
CA SER A 98 1.59 -15.08 -13.81
C SER A 98 2.91 -14.86 -13.04
N CYS A 99 3.78 -15.85 -12.90
CA CYS A 99 4.96 -15.76 -12.03
C CYS A 99 6.02 -14.73 -12.48
N SER A 100 5.99 -14.28 -13.75
CA SER A 100 7.04 -13.42 -14.31
C SER A 100 7.24 -12.11 -13.52
N GLY A 101 6.16 -11.47 -13.07
CA GLY A 101 6.22 -10.25 -12.24
C GLY A 101 6.86 -10.53 -10.88
N ALA A 102 6.49 -11.64 -10.23
CA ALA A 102 7.08 -12.03 -8.95
C ALA A 102 8.56 -12.42 -9.10
N VAL A 103 8.91 -13.17 -10.14
CA VAL A 103 10.30 -13.53 -10.43
C VAL A 103 11.14 -12.29 -10.69
N TYR A 104 10.65 -11.36 -11.51
CA TYR A 104 11.31 -10.07 -11.75
C TYR A 104 11.53 -9.29 -10.45
N SER A 105 10.49 -9.16 -9.62
CA SER A 105 10.58 -8.47 -8.33
C SER A 105 11.63 -9.12 -7.41
N VAL A 106 11.63 -10.44 -7.28
CA VAL A 106 12.63 -11.17 -6.47
C VAL A 106 14.05 -10.92 -7.00
N ILE A 107 14.26 -11.03 -8.32
CA ILE A 107 15.57 -10.77 -8.91
C ILE A 107 16.00 -9.32 -8.63
N LEU A 108 15.13 -8.36 -8.89
CA LEU A 108 15.42 -6.93 -8.67
C LEU A 108 15.82 -6.65 -7.23
N THR A 109 15.09 -7.21 -6.26
CA THR A 109 15.28 -6.93 -4.83
C THR A 109 16.41 -7.72 -4.17
N THR A 110 16.97 -8.72 -4.88
CA THR A 110 18.07 -9.57 -4.35
C THR A 110 19.40 -9.42 -5.10
N VAL A 111 19.36 -8.90 -6.33
CA VAL A 111 20.56 -8.82 -7.19
C VAL A 111 21.00 -7.37 -7.43
N ASP A 112 20.06 -6.43 -7.45
CA ASP A 112 20.37 -5.02 -7.64
C ASP A 112 20.66 -4.36 -6.29
N PRO A 113 21.93 -3.91 -6.03
CA PRO A 113 22.31 -3.33 -4.74
C PRO A 113 21.51 -2.08 -4.38
N LEU A 114 21.05 -1.30 -5.37
CA LEU A 114 20.25 -0.12 -5.16
C LEU A 114 18.89 -0.45 -4.56
N TRP A 115 18.21 -1.45 -5.15
CA TRP A 115 16.91 -1.90 -4.66
C TRP A 115 16.99 -2.65 -3.34
N GLU A 116 18.08 -3.41 -3.12
CA GLU A 116 18.36 -4.03 -1.83
C GLU A 116 18.51 -2.97 -0.74
N GLU A 117 19.30 -1.90 -0.99
CA GLU A 117 19.47 -0.78 -0.05
C GLU A 117 18.17 -0.03 0.24
N VAL A 118 17.39 0.28 -0.81
CA VAL A 118 16.10 0.98 -0.67
C VAL A 118 15.11 0.17 0.14
N LEU A 119 14.99 -1.12 -0.12
CA LEU A 119 14.02 -1.98 0.58
C LEU A 119 14.45 -2.31 2.00
N ALA A 120 15.75 -2.43 2.28
CA ALA A 120 16.27 -2.65 3.63
C ALA A 120 15.88 -1.51 4.60
N GLN A 121 15.60 -0.31 4.09
CA GLN A 121 15.12 0.81 4.89
C GLN A 121 13.70 0.61 5.44
N PHE A 122 12.90 -0.28 4.85
CA PHE A 122 11.44 -0.29 5.05
C PHE A 122 10.80 -1.68 5.15
N ALA A 123 11.34 -2.56 5.97
CA ALA A 123 10.65 -3.82 6.24
C ALA A 123 9.17 -3.55 6.62
N ASN A 124 8.22 -4.05 5.81
CA ASN A 124 6.76 -3.84 5.95
C ASN A 124 6.32 -2.37 6.11
N ALA A 125 7.05 -1.41 5.56
CA ALA A 125 6.80 0.01 5.81
C ALA A 125 6.69 0.35 7.31
N GLY A 126 7.37 -0.40 8.17
CA GLY A 126 7.29 -0.27 9.63
C GLY A 126 5.98 -0.74 10.26
N VAL A 127 5.08 -1.37 9.48
CA VAL A 127 3.76 -1.80 9.95
C VAL A 127 3.55 -3.27 9.69
N TYR A 128 3.53 -4.07 10.75
CA TYR A 128 3.18 -5.49 10.68
C TYR A 128 1.67 -5.70 10.84
N THR A 129 1.19 -6.86 10.42
CA THR A 129 -0.18 -7.28 10.69
C THR A 129 -0.47 -7.19 12.19
N PRO A 130 -1.60 -6.57 12.60
CA PRO A 130 -1.97 -6.49 14.01
C PRO A 130 -2.04 -7.86 14.66
N THR A 131 -1.74 -7.92 15.96
CA THR A 131 -1.91 -9.16 16.73
C THR A 131 -3.38 -9.62 16.68
N PRO A 132 -3.67 -10.93 16.83
CA PRO A 132 -5.05 -11.44 16.75
C PRO A 132 -6.08 -10.67 17.59
N PRO A 133 -5.80 -10.24 18.84
CA PRO A 133 -6.74 -9.39 19.58
C PRO A 133 -7.00 -8.04 18.90
N HIS A 134 -5.99 -7.42 18.31
CA HIS A 134 -6.15 -6.16 17.59
C HIS A 134 -6.89 -6.33 16.25
N LEU A 135 -6.78 -7.51 15.59
CA LEU A 135 -7.62 -7.82 14.43
C LEU A 135 -9.11 -7.89 14.81
N VAL A 136 -9.43 -8.40 16.00
CA VAL A 136 -10.80 -8.39 16.50
C VAL A 136 -11.30 -6.96 16.71
N ILE A 137 -10.45 -6.04 17.16
CA ILE A 137 -10.80 -4.62 17.28
C ILE A 137 -10.96 -3.98 15.89
N LEU A 138 -10.04 -4.28 14.97
CA LEU A 138 -10.03 -3.72 13.61
C LEU A 138 -11.27 -4.12 12.82
N PHE A 139 -11.61 -5.39 12.81
CA PHE A 139 -12.74 -5.94 12.04
C PHE A 139 -14.04 -6.06 12.83
N GLY A 140 -13.96 -5.99 14.16
CA GLY A 140 -15.12 -5.98 15.05
C GLY A 140 -16.05 -7.17 14.92
N LEU A 141 -17.35 -6.92 15.00
CA LEU A 141 -18.41 -7.93 14.91
C LEU A 141 -18.35 -8.79 13.63
N PRO A 142 -18.02 -8.27 12.44
CA PRO A 142 -17.86 -9.08 11.24
C PRO A 142 -16.86 -10.24 11.41
N LEU A 143 -15.70 -10.02 12.00
CA LEU A 143 -14.73 -11.10 12.20
C LEU A 143 -15.24 -12.17 13.17
N VAL A 144 -15.85 -11.75 14.27
CA VAL A 144 -16.40 -12.70 15.26
C VAL A 144 -17.49 -13.57 14.63
N LEU A 145 -18.39 -12.97 13.86
CA LEU A 145 -19.45 -13.69 13.17
C LEU A 145 -18.92 -14.59 12.06
N ALA A 146 -17.91 -14.14 11.30
CA ALA A 146 -17.26 -14.96 10.29
C ALA A 146 -16.59 -16.20 10.89
N VAL A 147 -15.86 -16.05 11.99
CA VAL A 147 -15.23 -17.19 12.71
C VAL A 147 -16.29 -18.15 13.24
N ALA A 148 -17.35 -17.63 13.87
CA ALA A 148 -18.46 -18.46 14.36
C ALA A 148 -19.14 -19.25 13.23
N THR A 149 -19.34 -18.59 12.07
CA THR A 149 -19.92 -19.23 10.89
C THR A 149 -18.98 -20.27 10.29
N TRP A 150 -17.69 -19.96 10.18
CA TRP A 150 -16.67 -20.91 9.74
C TRP A 150 -16.68 -22.18 10.59
N ILE A 151 -16.67 -22.05 11.92
CA ILE A 151 -16.75 -23.17 12.86
C ILE A 151 -18.05 -23.95 12.64
N ALA A 152 -19.19 -23.26 12.54
CA ALA A 152 -20.48 -23.90 12.36
C ALA A 152 -20.57 -24.71 11.06
N LEU A 153 -20.04 -24.19 9.94
CA LEU A 153 -20.02 -24.92 8.67
C LEU A 153 -19.09 -26.12 8.71
N VAL A 154 -17.94 -26.03 9.35
CA VAL A 154 -17.02 -27.16 9.57
C VAL A 154 -17.69 -28.24 10.44
N VAL A 155 -18.31 -27.86 11.55
CA VAL A 155 -19.02 -28.82 12.46
C VAL A 155 -20.22 -29.48 11.78
N LYS A 156 -20.97 -28.72 10.96
CA LYS A 156 -22.09 -29.26 10.18
C LYS A 156 -21.65 -30.16 9.00
N LYS A 157 -20.34 -30.17 8.72
CA LYS A 157 -19.75 -30.88 7.57
C LYS A 157 -20.39 -30.44 6.23
N ASP A 158 -20.59 -29.14 6.08
CA ASP A 158 -21.02 -28.58 4.79
C ASP A 158 -19.83 -28.56 3.81
N TRP A 159 -19.65 -29.68 3.12
CA TRP A 159 -18.54 -29.94 2.22
C TRP A 159 -18.83 -29.63 0.75
N ARG A 160 -19.81 -28.76 0.46
CA ARG A 160 -20.05 -28.29 -0.91
C ARG A 160 -18.80 -27.52 -1.40
N ASP A 161 -18.54 -27.57 -2.70
CA ASP A 161 -17.36 -26.95 -3.30
C ASP A 161 -17.29 -25.44 -2.98
N GLU A 162 -18.44 -24.73 -3.07
CA GLU A 162 -18.55 -23.31 -2.75
C GLU A 162 -18.15 -23.03 -1.29
N THR A 163 -18.62 -23.89 -0.40
CA THR A 163 -18.32 -23.77 1.04
C THR A 163 -16.85 -24.03 1.29
N LEU A 164 -16.28 -25.10 0.71
CA LEU A 164 -14.85 -25.43 0.86
C LEU A 164 -13.94 -24.33 0.32
N PHE A 165 -14.32 -23.71 -0.81
CA PHE A 165 -13.55 -22.60 -1.36
C PHE A 165 -13.51 -21.40 -0.40
N VAL A 166 -14.65 -20.97 0.13
CA VAL A 166 -14.73 -19.83 1.06
C VAL A 166 -14.06 -20.14 2.40
N LEU A 167 -14.25 -21.36 2.94
CA LEU A 167 -13.59 -21.81 4.17
C LEU A 167 -12.06 -21.84 4.00
N GLY A 168 -11.59 -22.36 2.85
CA GLY A 168 -10.18 -22.42 2.49
C GLY A 168 -9.58 -21.00 2.34
N TRP A 169 -10.27 -20.11 1.62
CA TRP A 169 -9.84 -18.73 1.44
C TRP A 169 -9.73 -18.00 2.78
N PHE A 170 -10.75 -18.07 3.62
CA PHE A 170 -10.73 -17.42 4.93
C PHE A 170 -9.61 -17.95 5.83
N ALA A 171 -9.45 -19.28 5.94
CA ALA A 171 -8.44 -19.90 6.79
C ALA A 171 -7.01 -19.67 6.26
N ALA A 172 -6.80 -19.87 4.96
CA ALA A 172 -5.49 -19.64 4.33
C ALA A 172 -5.10 -18.16 4.39
N GLY A 173 -6.04 -17.23 4.15
CA GLY A 173 -5.81 -15.80 4.31
C GLY A 173 -5.44 -15.43 5.75
N ALA A 174 -6.12 -16.02 6.75
CA ALA A 174 -5.77 -15.82 8.16
C ALA A 174 -4.32 -16.27 8.47
N ALA A 175 -3.88 -17.40 7.91
CA ALA A 175 -2.52 -17.90 8.07
C ALA A 175 -1.50 -17.00 7.36
N LEU A 176 -1.81 -16.57 6.13
CA LEU A 176 -0.95 -15.68 5.34
C LEU A 176 -0.71 -14.33 6.01
N ASN A 177 -1.67 -13.83 6.76
CA ASN A 177 -1.53 -12.58 7.52
C ASN A 177 -0.39 -12.60 8.54
N TYR A 178 0.17 -13.76 8.86
CA TYR A 178 1.24 -13.93 9.87
C TYR A 178 2.48 -14.63 9.32
N ILE A 179 2.63 -14.74 8.00
CA ILE A 179 3.86 -15.27 7.43
C ILE A 179 5.05 -14.33 7.71
N PRO A 180 6.24 -14.85 7.99
CA PRO A 180 7.42 -14.04 8.28
C PRO A 180 8.03 -13.49 6.97
N THR A 181 7.42 -12.44 6.41
CA THR A 181 7.90 -11.76 5.19
C THR A 181 7.86 -10.26 5.39
N ASP A 182 8.62 -9.52 4.58
CA ASP A 182 8.66 -8.05 4.62
C ASP A 182 7.43 -7.38 4.01
N PHE A 183 6.50 -8.17 3.47
CA PHE A 183 5.22 -7.72 2.92
C PHE A 183 4.00 -8.34 3.64
N GLN A 184 4.19 -8.78 4.88
CA GLN A 184 3.19 -9.50 5.66
C GLN A 184 1.83 -8.76 5.73
N VAL A 185 1.84 -7.45 5.98
CA VAL A 185 0.62 -6.64 6.12
C VAL A 185 -0.24 -6.64 4.86
N HIS A 186 0.39 -6.77 3.69
CA HIS A 186 -0.32 -6.78 2.41
C HIS A 186 -1.15 -8.06 2.20
N MET A 187 -0.89 -9.11 2.98
CA MET A 187 -1.70 -10.35 2.97
C MET A 187 -3.12 -10.13 3.49
N LEU A 188 -3.40 -9.00 4.16
CA LEU A 188 -4.77 -8.59 4.50
C LEU A 188 -5.61 -8.21 3.27
N ASN A 189 -4.95 -7.92 2.15
CA ASN A 189 -5.63 -7.52 0.93
C ASN A 189 -6.63 -8.61 0.49
N SER A 190 -7.86 -8.21 0.19
CA SER A 190 -8.98 -9.08 -0.16
C SER A 190 -9.49 -10.04 0.93
N TRP A 191 -8.86 -10.18 2.11
CA TRP A 191 -9.34 -11.11 3.15
C TRP A 191 -10.73 -10.77 3.69
N GLN A 192 -11.15 -9.52 3.54
CA GLN A 192 -12.50 -9.08 3.89
C GLN A 192 -13.58 -9.71 3.00
N VAL A 193 -13.23 -10.14 1.78
CA VAL A 193 -14.20 -10.77 0.85
C VAL A 193 -14.75 -12.08 1.44
N PRO A 194 -13.93 -13.11 1.73
CA PRO A 194 -14.42 -14.34 2.33
C PRO A 194 -15.02 -14.10 3.73
N MET A 195 -14.51 -13.13 4.48
CA MET A 195 -15.09 -12.73 5.77
C MET A 195 -16.53 -12.29 5.61
N MET A 196 -16.84 -11.39 4.67
CA MET A 196 -18.20 -10.87 4.47
C MET A 196 -19.14 -11.91 3.85
N ILE A 197 -18.62 -12.86 3.05
CA ILE A 197 -19.40 -14.03 2.60
C ILE A 197 -19.81 -14.87 3.80
N LEU A 198 -18.87 -15.20 4.70
CA LEU A 198 -19.16 -15.94 5.92
C LEU A 198 -20.13 -15.20 6.85
N VAL A 199 -19.99 -13.88 7.00
CA VAL A 199 -20.94 -13.05 7.76
C VAL A 199 -22.34 -13.18 7.19
N THR A 200 -22.48 -13.08 5.87
CA THR A 200 -23.79 -13.17 5.20
C THR A 200 -24.39 -14.55 5.40
N LEU A 201 -23.62 -15.63 5.20
CA LEU A 201 -24.07 -17.00 5.47
C LEU A 201 -24.44 -17.18 6.94
N GLY A 202 -23.65 -16.63 7.87
CA GLY A 202 -23.93 -16.68 9.30
C GLY A 202 -25.24 -15.99 9.66
N VAL A 203 -25.51 -14.82 9.10
CA VAL A 203 -26.80 -14.15 9.30
C VAL A 203 -27.94 -14.99 8.74
N CYS A 204 -27.84 -15.46 7.49
CA CYS A 204 -28.91 -16.18 6.81
C CYS A 204 -29.16 -17.59 7.40
N ASP A 205 -28.10 -18.34 7.69
CA ASP A 205 -28.19 -19.76 8.01
C ASP A 205 -28.07 -20.08 9.52
N LEU A 206 -27.62 -19.12 10.34
CA LEU A 206 -27.51 -19.29 11.79
C LEU A 206 -28.42 -18.33 12.55
N VAL A 207 -28.25 -17.00 12.36
CA VAL A 207 -28.94 -15.98 13.17
C VAL A 207 -30.44 -15.96 12.87
N VAL A 208 -30.83 -15.87 11.60
CA VAL A 208 -32.25 -15.80 11.18
C VAL A 208 -33.01 -17.05 11.56
N PRO A 209 -32.51 -18.28 11.32
CA PRO A 209 -33.19 -19.48 11.75
C PRO A 209 -33.25 -19.62 13.29
N PHE A 210 -32.22 -19.28 14.01
CA PHE A 210 -32.17 -19.31 15.46
C PHE A 210 -33.26 -18.43 16.08
N ILE A 211 -33.34 -17.17 15.67
CA ILE A 211 -34.35 -16.23 16.15
C ILE A 211 -35.73 -16.62 15.68
N GLY A 212 -35.87 -17.09 14.42
CA GLY A 212 -37.15 -17.53 13.85
C GLY A 212 -37.74 -18.75 14.53
N ARG A 213 -36.90 -19.64 15.09
CA ARG A 213 -37.40 -20.79 15.92
C ARG A 213 -37.95 -20.29 17.26
N ARG A 214 -37.32 -19.26 17.84
CA ARG A 214 -37.73 -18.72 19.14
C ARG A 214 -38.94 -17.78 19.03
N TRP A 215 -39.03 -17.03 17.93
CA TRP A 215 -40.08 -16.07 17.64
C TRP A 215 -40.57 -16.22 16.18
N PRO A 216 -41.46 -17.17 15.88
CA PRO A 216 -41.89 -17.47 14.52
C PRO A 216 -42.50 -16.28 13.78
N ALA A 217 -43.28 -15.43 14.50
CA ALA A 217 -43.88 -14.23 13.93
C ALA A 217 -42.86 -13.16 13.52
N ALA A 218 -41.67 -13.15 14.12
CA ALA A 218 -40.62 -12.22 13.79
C ALA A 218 -39.75 -12.66 12.63
N ARG A 219 -39.81 -13.91 12.16
CA ARG A 219 -38.90 -14.51 11.19
C ARG A 219 -38.73 -13.68 9.91
N ALA A 220 -39.80 -13.16 9.35
CA ALA A 220 -39.77 -12.33 8.14
C ALA A 220 -39.05 -10.98 8.35
N HIS A 221 -39.08 -10.44 9.56
CA HIS A 221 -38.48 -9.17 9.92
C HIS A 221 -37.04 -9.32 10.40
N VAL A 222 -36.66 -10.49 10.92
CA VAL A 222 -35.33 -10.74 11.47
C VAL A 222 -34.24 -10.59 10.41
N ALA A 223 -34.42 -11.14 9.23
CA ALA A 223 -33.44 -11.02 8.13
C ALA A 223 -33.22 -9.52 7.79
N ARG A 224 -34.32 -8.79 7.64
CA ARG A 224 -34.25 -7.33 7.35
C ARG A 224 -33.51 -6.57 8.45
N TRP A 225 -33.87 -6.79 9.70
CA TRP A 225 -33.25 -6.08 10.82
C TRP A 225 -31.79 -6.51 11.07
N ALA A 226 -31.46 -7.79 10.86
CA ALA A 226 -30.07 -8.26 10.93
C ALA A 226 -29.22 -7.59 9.84
N THR A 227 -29.73 -7.46 8.60
CA THR A 227 -29.05 -6.71 7.54
C THR A 227 -28.89 -5.25 7.91
N VAL A 228 -29.92 -4.58 8.40
CA VAL A 228 -29.85 -3.17 8.85
C VAL A 228 -28.81 -3.02 9.97
N ALA A 229 -28.83 -3.91 10.97
CA ALA A 229 -27.87 -3.88 12.07
C ALA A 229 -26.43 -4.06 11.59
N LEU A 230 -26.19 -4.96 10.61
CA LEU A 230 -24.89 -5.14 9.99
C LEU A 230 -24.44 -3.89 9.24
N LEU A 231 -25.33 -3.27 8.45
CA LEU A 231 -25.01 -2.03 7.74
C LEU A 231 -24.70 -0.89 8.73
N VAL A 232 -25.50 -0.76 9.80
CA VAL A 232 -25.24 0.23 10.87
C VAL A 232 -23.91 -0.02 11.57
N ALA A 233 -23.47 -1.28 11.67
CA ALA A 233 -22.17 -1.61 12.27
C ALA A 233 -20.97 -1.30 11.36
N VAL A 234 -21.12 -1.39 10.04
CA VAL A 234 -20.01 -1.30 9.07
C VAL A 234 -19.93 0.08 8.41
N VAL A 235 -21.05 0.67 8.04
CA VAL A 235 -21.13 1.93 7.27
C VAL A 235 -20.55 3.16 7.98
N PRO A 236 -20.70 3.36 9.32
CA PRO A 236 -20.19 4.56 9.97
C PRO A 236 -18.70 4.80 9.79
N THR A 237 -17.87 3.76 9.84
CA THR A 237 -16.42 3.89 9.61
C THR A 237 -16.13 4.38 8.20
N ASN A 238 -16.83 3.86 7.20
CA ASN A 238 -16.64 4.25 5.81
C ASN A 238 -17.10 5.71 5.59
N LEU A 239 -18.22 6.11 6.17
CA LEU A 239 -18.69 7.49 6.12
C LEU A 239 -17.71 8.45 6.83
N TYR A 240 -17.16 8.05 7.98
CA TYR A 240 -16.13 8.81 8.67
C TYR A 240 -14.89 9.00 7.78
N LEU A 241 -14.36 7.93 7.20
CA LEU A 241 -13.19 8.00 6.32
C LEU A 241 -13.44 8.87 5.08
N TRP A 242 -14.64 8.76 4.50
CA TRP A 242 -15.05 9.58 3.37
C TRP A 242 -15.17 11.06 3.76
N ALA A 243 -15.89 11.37 4.83
CA ALA A 243 -16.08 12.76 5.30
C ALA A 243 -14.75 13.41 5.70
N TRP A 244 -13.84 12.64 6.30
CA TRP A 244 -12.53 13.16 6.69
C TRP A 244 -11.70 13.65 5.50
N ARG A 245 -11.86 13.07 4.29
CA ARG A 245 -11.20 13.58 3.08
C ARG A 245 -11.58 15.02 2.75
N PHE A 246 -12.82 15.41 2.99
CA PHE A 246 -13.24 16.80 2.81
C PHE A 246 -12.64 17.73 3.87
N VAL A 247 -12.46 17.23 5.09
CA VAL A 247 -11.75 17.97 6.14
C VAL A 247 -10.29 18.19 5.76
N ASP A 248 -9.59 17.15 5.29
CA ASP A 248 -8.21 17.26 4.84
C ASP A 248 -8.06 18.27 3.67
N LEU A 249 -8.94 18.18 2.68
CA LEU A 249 -8.95 19.12 1.54
C LEU A 249 -9.29 20.57 1.98
N ALA A 250 -10.18 20.75 2.96
CA ALA A 250 -10.59 22.06 3.43
C ALA A 250 -9.51 22.77 4.26
N ARG A 251 -8.51 22.04 4.78
CA ARG A 251 -7.39 22.63 5.53
C ARG A 251 -6.40 23.39 4.64
N HIS A 252 -6.39 23.11 3.35
CA HIS A 252 -5.41 23.66 2.40
C HIS A 252 -3.95 23.44 2.83
N ASP A 253 -3.65 22.25 3.37
CA ASP A 253 -2.32 21.86 3.84
C ASP A 253 -1.73 20.76 2.98
N TYR A 254 -0.41 20.65 2.97
CA TYR A 254 0.28 19.49 2.38
C TYR A 254 -0.18 18.18 3.04
N PRO A 255 -0.24 17.09 2.31
CA PRO A 255 0.05 16.90 0.89
C PRO A 255 -1.15 17.14 -0.04
N TYR A 256 -2.29 17.59 0.47
CA TYR A 256 -3.54 17.73 -0.30
C TYR A 256 -3.67 19.07 -1.02
N TYR A 257 -2.77 20.02 -0.72
CA TYR A 257 -2.80 21.35 -1.29
C TYR A 257 -1.39 21.87 -1.54
N LEU A 258 -1.17 22.46 -2.73
CA LEU A 258 0.03 23.21 -3.07
C LEU A 258 -0.32 24.69 -3.17
N TYR A 259 0.49 25.54 -2.58
CA TYR A 259 0.32 26.96 -2.71
C TYR A 259 0.73 27.42 -4.12
N ARG A 260 0.18 28.55 -4.56
CA ARG A 260 0.48 29.10 -5.88
C ARG A 260 1.96 29.38 -6.08
N ASP A 261 2.63 29.80 -5.03
CA ASP A 261 4.06 30.09 -5.04
C ASP A 261 4.89 28.81 -5.26
N ASP A 262 4.47 27.66 -4.68
CA ASP A 262 5.11 26.38 -4.92
C ASP A 262 4.95 25.97 -6.40
N VAL A 263 3.75 26.09 -6.94
CA VAL A 263 3.47 25.78 -8.35
C VAL A 263 4.30 26.65 -9.27
N ALA A 264 4.35 27.96 -9.02
CA ALA A 264 5.14 28.92 -9.82
C ALA A 264 6.64 28.59 -9.77
N ALA A 265 7.16 28.19 -8.60
CA ALA A 265 8.56 27.77 -8.47
C ALA A 265 8.85 26.49 -9.27
N MET A 266 7.92 25.52 -9.26
CA MET A 266 8.05 24.27 -10.05
C MET A 266 7.95 24.54 -11.55
N GLU A 267 7.08 25.44 -11.98
CA GLU A 267 6.97 25.88 -13.38
C GLU A 267 8.26 26.59 -13.84
N TRP A 268 8.84 27.41 -12.96
CA TRP A 268 10.14 28.05 -13.25
C TRP A 268 11.23 27.00 -13.42
N LEU A 269 11.35 26.02 -12.52
CA LEU A 269 12.31 24.91 -12.64
C LEU A 269 12.11 24.14 -13.95
N SER A 270 10.87 23.80 -14.27
CA SER A 270 10.53 23.08 -15.51
C SER A 270 10.96 23.82 -16.78
N ALA A 271 10.94 25.15 -16.73
CA ALA A 271 11.30 25.99 -17.88
C ALA A 271 12.81 26.29 -18.00
N HIS A 272 13.55 26.23 -16.88
CA HIS A 272 14.93 26.75 -16.83
C HIS A 272 15.96 25.71 -16.39
N ALA A 273 15.56 24.64 -15.70
CA ALA A 273 16.47 23.62 -15.21
C ALA A 273 16.46 22.37 -16.11
N ALA A 274 17.60 21.71 -16.26
CA ALA A 274 17.67 20.42 -16.95
C ALA A 274 17.09 19.28 -16.05
N PRO A 275 16.50 18.23 -16.62
CA PRO A 275 15.84 17.16 -15.84
C PRO A 275 16.76 16.43 -14.85
N ASP A 276 18.06 16.34 -15.13
CA ASP A 276 19.09 15.71 -14.31
C ASP A 276 19.58 16.59 -13.16
N GLN A 277 19.25 17.89 -13.18
CA GLN A 277 19.63 18.81 -12.11
C GLN A 277 18.86 18.50 -10.81
N ILE A 278 19.60 18.56 -9.70
CA ILE A 278 19.12 18.12 -8.38
C ILE A 278 18.62 19.32 -7.58
N VAL A 279 17.38 19.21 -7.11
CA VAL A 279 16.73 20.20 -6.25
C VAL A 279 16.71 19.68 -4.81
N LEU A 280 17.36 20.42 -3.90
CA LEU A 280 17.32 20.14 -2.46
C LEU A 280 16.14 20.92 -1.85
N SER A 281 15.24 20.18 -1.23
CA SER A 281 14.05 20.70 -0.54
C SER A 281 13.70 19.80 0.66
N SER A 282 12.68 20.19 1.43
CA SER A 282 12.05 19.30 2.40
C SER A 282 11.45 18.07 1.72
N GLU A 283 11.21 17.00 2.48
CA GLU A 283 10.49 15.81 1.99
C GLU A 283 9.13 16.19 1.39
N THR A 284 8.42 17.11 2.03
CA THR A 284 7.10 17.57 1.61
C THR A 284 7.10 18.12 0.20
N ILE A 285 8.03 19.02 -0.09
CA ILE A 285 8.17 19.67 -1.42
C ILE A 285 8.83 18.72 -2.42
N GLY A 286 9.81 17.96 -1.98
CA GLY A 286 10.54 17.03 -2.85
C GLY A 286 9.67 15.98 -3.53
N GLN A 287 8.51 15.64 -2.96
CA GLN A 287 7.57 14.74 -3.61
C GLN A 287 6.95 15.33 -4.88
N TYR A 288 6.89 16.65 -4.99
CA TYR A 288 6.32 17.35 -6.14
C TYR A 288 7.35 17.74 -7.20
N VAL A 289 8.62 17.85 -6.82
CA VAL A 289 9.71 18.24 -7.74
C VAL A 289 9.72 17.39 -9.01
N PRO A 290 9.80 16.05 -8.96
CA PRO A 290 9.81 15.24 -10.18
C PRO A 290 8.50 15.32 -10.97
N ALA A 291 7.37 15.45 -10.28
CA ALA A 291 6.05 15.42 -10.90
C ALA A 291 5.69 16.71 -11.63
N LEU A 292 6.10 17.85 -11.10
CA LEU A 292 5.69 19.17 -11.61
C LEU A 292 6.81 19.90 -12.37
N SER A 293 8.08 19.71 -11.98
CA SER A 293 9.20 20.34 -12.67
C SER A 293 9.96 19.39 -13.60
N GLY A 294 9.89 18.09 -13.38
CA GLY A 294 10.66 17.09 -14.11
C GLY A 294 12.12 16.95 -13.64
N ASN A 295 12.52 17.68 -12.61
CA ASN A 295 13.86 17.64 -12.06
C ASN A 295 14.06 16.48 -11.07
N THR A 296 15.31 16.20 -10.70
CA THR A 296 15.66 15.21 -9.70
C THR A 296 15.51 15.81 -8.30
N ALA A 297 14.68 15.17 -7.45
CA ALA A 297 14.58 15.54 -6.04
C ALA A 297 15.73 14.94 -5.23
N PHE A 298 16.37 15.73 -4.36
CA PHE A 298 17.36 15.23 -3.41
C PHE A 298 16.73 14.32 -2.36
N LEU A 299 15.64 14.75 -1.77
CA LEU A 299 14.84 14.05 -0.78
C LEU A 299 13.36 14.10 -1.20
N ALA A 300 12.70 12.96 -1.25
CA ALA A 300 11.30 12.85 -1.61
C ALA A 300 10.61 11.72 -0.83
N HIS A 301 9.77 10.94 -1.48
CA HIS A 301 9.00 9.87 -0.84
C HIS A 301 9.91 8.86 -0.13
N TRP A 302 9.59 8.59 1.13
CA TRP A 302 10.37 7.73 2.02
C TRP A 302 10.72 6.34 1.45
N ALA A 303 9.79 5.70 0.72
CA ALA A 303 9.99 4.37 0.16
C ALA A 303 10.70 4.36 -1.21
N GLN A 304 11.05 5.53 -1.77
CA GLN A 304 11.64 5.63 -3.11
C GLN A 304 12.89 6.52 -3.13
N THR A 305 13.31 7.04 -2.00
CA THR A 305 14.52 7.82 -1.86
C THR A 305 15.65 6.94 -1.34
N VAL A 306 16.68 6.77 -2.13
CA VAL A 306 17.92 6.09 -1.71
C VAL A 306 18.53 6.84 -0.54
N ARG A 307 18.92 6.13 0.53
CA ARG A 307 19.49 6.69 1.76
C ARG A 307 18.59 7.77 2.39
N TYR A 308 17.30 7.50 2.46
CA TYR A 308 16.29 8.46 2.91
C TYR A 308 16.62 9.11 4.25
N TYR A 309 16.99 8.33 5.27
CA TYR A 309 17.27 8.86 6.61
C TYR A 309 18.52 9.74 6.64
N ASP A 310 19.61 9.36 5.94
CA ASP A 310 20.82 10.17 5.80
C ASP A 310 20.51 11.49 5.08
N LYS A 311 19.80 11.41 3.95
CA LYS A 311 19.38 12.61 3.22
C LYS A 311 18.45 13.51 4.02
N GLY A 312 17.55 12.95 4.81
CA GLY A 312 16.67 13.70 5.70
C GLY A 312 17.46 14.50 6.75
N GLN A 313 18.49 13.88 7.36
CA GLN A 313 19.38 14.56 8.29
C GLN A 313 20.17 15.69 7.59
N ARG A 314 20.65 15.46 6.37
CA ARG A 314 21.38 16.46 5.59
C ARG A 314 20.51 17.66 5.20
N VAL A 315 19.25 17.41 4.85
CA VAL A 315 18.26 18.48 4.61
C VAL A 315 18.05 19.29 5.89
N ALA A 316 17.83 18.64 7.04
CA ALA A 316 17.68 19.33 8.31
C ALA A 316 18.92 20.19 8.65
N LEU A 317 20.13 19.64 8.48
CA LEU A 317 21.39 20.40 8.67
C LEU A 317 21.53 21.56 7.70
N THR A 318 21.06 21.42 6.46
CA THR A 318 21.14 22.51 5.47
C THR A 318 20.33 23.72 5.89
N TYR A 319 19.14 23.51 6.48
CA TYR A 319 18.27 24.60 6.92
C TYR A 319 18.45 25.04 8.39
N ASP A 320 19.30 24.35 9.14
CA ASP A 320 19.64 24.76 10.52
C ASP A 320 20.59 25.96 10.50
N ALA A 321 20.17 27.06 11.14
CA ALA A 321 20.99 28.27 11.27
C ALA A 321 22.31 28.05 12.01
N ALA A 322 22.39 27.05 12.89
CA ALA A 322 23.61 26.73 13.63
C ALA A 322 24.65 25.97 12.79
N THR A 323 24.29 25.46 11.62
CA THR A 323 25.21 24.74 10.75
C THR A 323 26.18 25.73 10.06
N PRO A 324 27.51 25.52 10.19
CA PRO A 324 28.50 26.36 9.50
C PRO A 324 28.36 26.28 7.97
N ASP A 325 28.61 27.39 7.28
CA ASP A 325 28.53 27.45 5.81
C ASP A 325 29.45 26.45 5.10
N SER A 326 30.64 26.19 5.65
CA SER A 326 31.55 25.16 5.11
C SER A 326 30.91 23.76 5.15
N ARG A 327 30.21 23.41 6.24
CA ARG A 327 29.53 22.11 6.37
C ARG A 327 28.30 22.01 5.44
N ARG A 328 27.59 23.12 5.28
CA ARG A 328 26.46 23.22 4.36
C ARG A 328 26.93 23.07 2.90
N ALA A 329 28.00 23.75 2.53
CA ALA A 329 28.61 23.63 1.21
C ALA A 329 29.11 22.22 0.93
N GLU A 330 29.75 21.55 1.91
CA GLU A 330 30.19 20.17 1.80
C GLU A 330 29.01 19.22 1.52
N ASN A 331 27.90 19.37 2.26
CA ASN A 331 26.69 18.57 2.03
C ASN A 331 26.12 18.75 0.63
N ILE A 332 26.05 19.98 0.14
CA ILE A 332 25.52 20.31 -1.19
C ILE A 332 26.45 19.79 -2.29
N ALA A 333 27.75 19.99 -2.15
CA ALA A 333 28.75 19.54 -3.13
C ALA A 333 28.82 17.99 -3.22
N ALA A 334 28.74 17.29 -2.09
CA ALA A 334 28.84 15.83 -2.04
C ALA A 334 27.76 15.10 -2.88
N PHE A 335 26.65 15.77 -3.15
CA PHE A 335 25.53 15.21 -3.92
C PHE A 335 25.25 15.94 -5.23
N GLY A 336 26.06 16.92 -5.59
CA GLY A 336 25.89 17.67 -6.83
C GLY A 336 24.56 18.44 -6.89
N VAL A 337 24.12 19.01 -5.77
CA VAL A 337 22.88 19.79 -5.72
C VAL A 337 23.03 21.07 -6.56
N ASP A 338 22.11 21.31 -7.47
CA ASP A 338 22.10 22.46 -8.36
C ASP A 338 21.23 23.59 -7.84
N TYR A 339 20.12 23.26 -7.21
CA TYR A 339 19.16 24.25 -6.71
C TYR A 339 18.78 23.97 -5.25
N LEU A 340 18.66 25.05 -4.48
CA LEU A 340 18.10 25.04 -3.14
C LEU A 340 16.71 25.67 -3.18
N TYR A 341 15.70 24.94 -2.75
CA TYR A 341 14.33 25.42 -2.58
C TYR A 341 14.15 25.99 -1.18
N HIS A 342 13.51 27.13 -1.02
CA HIS A 342 13.29 27.75 0.28
C HIS A 342 11.87 28.32 0.39
N GLY A 343 10.94 27.50 0.82
CA GLY A 343 9.55 27.82 1.03
C GLY A 343 9.12 27.69 2.50
N PRO A 344 7.81 27.69 2.77
CA PRO A 344 7.28 27.56 4.13
C PRO A 344 7.68 26.26 4.83
N ALA A 345 7.74 25.15 4.08
CA ALA A 345 8.13 23.85 4.64
C ALA A 345 9.60 23.81 5.05
N GLU A 346 10.49 24.45 4.28
CA GLU A 346 11.93 24.55 4.58
C GLU A 346 12.18 25.49 5.75
N ARG A 347 11.47 26.62 5.81
CA ARG A 347 11.54 27.56 6.96
C ARG A 347 11.09 26.92 8.26
N ALA A 348 10.21 25.92 8.19
CA ALA A 348 9.81 25.15 9.37
C ALA A 348 10.91 24.19 9.87
N LEU A 349 11.89 23.82 9.04
CA LEU A 349 13.03 22.98 9.42
C LEU A 349 14.10 23.74 10.19
N GLY A 350 14.25 25.07 9.92
CA GLY A 350 15.23 25.87 10.61
C GLY A 350 15.23 27.33 10.14
N ALA A 351 15.96 28.17 10.87
CA ALA A 351 16.00 29.63 10.65
C ALA A 351 17.17 30.08 9.73
N TYR A 352 17.72 29.19 8.92
CA TYR A 352 18.74 29.56 7.94
C TYR A 352 18.15 30.43 6.82
N ASP A 353 18.82 31.52 6.51
CA ASP A 353 18.47 32.40 5.39
C ASP A 353 19.47 32.19 4.23
N PRO A 354 19.11 31.51 3.14
CA PRO A 354 19.99 31.29 2.01
C PRO A 354 20.44 32.56 1.30
N ALA A 355 19.69 33.66 1.39
CA ALA A 355 20.02 34.92 0.76
C ALA A 355 21.32 35.55 1.34
N THR A 356 21.75 35.15 2.52
CA THR A 356 22.97 35.61 3.16
C THR A 356 24.24 34.88 2.69
N THR A 357 24.08 33.82 1.88
CA THR A 357 25.16 32.91 1.50
C THR A 357 25.73 33.29 0.13
N PRO A 358 27.04 33.64 0.03
CA PRO A 358 27.62 34.20 -1.21
C PRO A 358 27.62 33.23 -2.41
N TRP A 359 27.65 31.93 -2.16
CA TRP A 359 27.67 30.89 -3.20
C TRP A 359 26.25 30.38 -3.59
N LEU A 360 25.21 31.09 -3.13
CA LEU A 360 23.82 30.90 -3.55
C LEU A 360 23.32 32.15 -4.28
N SER A 361 22.75 31.97 -5.46
CA SER A 361 22.19 33.09 -6.26
C SER A 361 20.68 32.89 -6.38
N THR A 362 19.92 33.90 -5.97
CA THR A 362 18.46 33.88 -6.15
C THR A 362 18.12 33.86 -7.63
N VAL A 363 17.39 32.87 -8.11
CA VAL A 363 16.99 32.71 -9.52
C VAL A 363 15.49 32.85 -9.71
N PHE A 364 14.71 32.60 -8.65
CA PHE A 364 13.28 32.86 -8.60
C PHE A 364 12.92 33.36 -7.20
N SER A 365 11.95 34.26 -7.13
CA SER A 365 11.43 34.79 -5.87
C SER A 365 9.94 35.11 -6.02
N SER A 366 9.17 34.73 -5.04
CA SER A 366 7.74 35.03 -4.89
C SER A 366 7.44 35.53 -3.48
N THR A 367 6.17 35.60 -3.08
CA THR A 367 5.80 36.04 -1.72
C THR A 367 6.32 35.06 -0.65
N ASN A 368 6.27 33.76 -0.90
CA ASN A 368 6.56 32.75 0.11
C ASN A 368 7.66 31.76 -0.29
N VAL A 369 8.12 31.77 -1.53
CA VAL A 369 9.07 30.79 -2.05
C VAL A 369 10.19 31.49 -2.82
N ASP A 370 11.41 31.10 -2.52
CA ASP A 370 12.63 31.49 -3.23
C ASP A 370 13.35 30.22 -3.74
N LEU A 371 13.95 30.33 -4.95
CA LEU A 371 14.86 29.32 -5.47
C LEU A 371 16.25 29.94 -5.59
N TYR A 372 17.23 29.17 -5.17
CA TYR A 372 18.64 29.58 -5.26
C TYR A 372 19.40 28.60 -6.14
N ALA A 373 20.11 29.10 -7.13
CA ALA A 373 21.09 28.30 -7.87
C ALA A 373 22.40 28.22 -7.05
N VAL A 374 22.97 27.04 -7.00
CA VAL A 374 24.28 26.80 -6.39
C VAL A 374 25.37 27.30 -7.36
N LEU A 375 26.33 28.08 -6.87
CA LEU A 375 27.48 28.59 -7.60
C LEU A 375 28.76 27.85 -7.19
N PRO A 376 29.09 26.69 -7.80
CA PRO A 376 30.18 25.82 -7.32
C PRO A 376 31.53 26.50 -7.22
N ALA A 377 31.80 27.47 -8.13
CA ALA A 377 33.05 28.23 -8.15
C ALA A 377 33.24 29.18 -6.93
N GLN A 378 32.16 29.47 -6.22
CA GLN A 378 32.17 30.38 -5.06
C GLN A 378 32.03 29.64 -3.73
N MET A 379 31.86 28.31 -3.77
CA MET A 379 31.74 27.50 -2.56
C MET A 379 33.06 27.48 -1.78
N PRO A 380 32.98 27.49 -0.43
CA PRO A 380 34.18 27.31 0.40
C PRO A 380 34.81 25.95 0.10
N ALA A 381 36.17 25.94 0.03
CA ALA A 381 36.87 24.66 -0.14
C ALA A 381 36.46 23.66 0.92
N ALA A 382 36.20 22.42 0.52
CA ALA A 382 35.88 21.33 1.47
C ALA A 382 37.04 21.24 2.47
N THR A 383 36.75 21.39 3.75
CA THR A 383 37.70 21.09 4.79
C THR A 383 37.92 19.58 4.76
N THR A 384 39.09 19.13 4.36
CA THR A 384 39.51 17.72 4.45
C THR A 384 39.64 17.32 5.91
N SER A 385 38.53 17.18 6.62
CA SER A 385 38.49 16.45 7.87
C SER A 385 38.16 15.00 7.50
N GLY A 386 39.17 14.15 7.45
CA GLY A 386 38.99 12.71 7.44
C GLY A 386 38.16 12.33 8.66
N ASP A 387 36.98 11.86 8.39
CA ASP A 387 36.12 11.00 9.19
C ASP A 387 34.68 11.21 8.69
N VAL A 388 34.36 10.52 7.58
CA VAL A 388 33.00 10.20 7.24
C VAL A 388 32.86 8.72 7.52
N PRO A 389 32.17 8.30 8.60
CA PRO A 389 31.78 6.92 8.77
C PRO A 389 30.68 6.50 7.77
#